data_9d00c11b3f926635950cc9297192ba21
#
_entry.id   9d00c11b3f926635950cc9297192ba21
#
_cell.length_a   1.000
_cell.length_b   1.000
_cell.length_c   1.000
_cell.angle_alpha   90.00
_cell.angle_beta   90.00
_cell.angle_gamma   90.00
#
_symmetry.space_group_name_H-M   'P 1'
#
loop_
_entity.id
_entity.type
_entity.pdbx_description
1 polymer ?
#
loop_
_entity_poly.entity_id
_entity_poly.type
_entity_poly.pdbx_seq_one_letter_code
_entity_poly.pdbx_strand_id
1 'polypeptide(L)'
;MDTDRKWVIVRIDGKIAAISTDYAALATISSRLAQQKSPAYRKVTAETVGFEDVWDIRNKTGWNDMILFGTEFQKKVWKRLFDLTHEEDGSPKTPNLISYSDFADLCQNKAGVRAVAHAIGLNPAAVVIPCHLVIPKESIDYIKGIQEKAQSTIFKGDDISMEKLLQDKGIDFGEYALGRKLKRALIQKELSQ
;
A
#
# COMPACT_ATOMS: atom_id res chain seq x y z
N MET A 1 16.97 2.92 6.91
CA MET A 1 15.89 2.98 5.89
C MET A 1 16.53 2.96 4.52
N ASP A 2 15.93 2.29 3.55
CA ASP A 2 16.42 2.29 2.13
C ASP A 2 15.89 3.57 1.44
N THR A 3 16.31 4.72 1.98
CA THR A 3 15.89 6.07 1.52
C THR A 3 16.49 6.44 0.16
N ASP A 4 17.53 5.70 -0.26
CA ASP A 4 18.22 5.95 -1.53
C ASP A 4 17.49 5.33 -2.73
N ARG A 5 16.44 4.52 -2.46
CA ARG A 5 15.66 3.87 -3.52
C ARG A 5 14.90 4.90 -4.34
N LYS A 6 15.10 4.87 -5.64
CA LYS A 6 14.36 5.70 -6.59
C LYS A 6 13.01 5.08 -6.89
N TRP A 7 12.02 5.94 -7.08
CA TRP A 7 10.66 5.59 -7.47
C TRP A 7 10.34 6.14 -8.83
N VAL A 8 9.64 5.35 -9.62
CA VAL A 8 9.17 5.73 -10.96
C VAL A 8 7.67 5.97 -10.88
N ILE A 9 7.25 7.17 -11.25
CA ILE A 9 5.84 7.56 -11.33
C ILE A 9 5.47 7.68 -12.79
N VAL A 10 4.49 6.89 -13.21
CA VAL A 10 3.93 6.95 -14.57
C VAL A 10 2.61 7.70 -14.52
N ARG A 11 2.47 8.71 -15.39
CA ARG A 11 1.23 9.49 -15.52
C ARG A 11 0.66 9.39 -16.92
N ILE A 12 -0.66 9.42 -16.99
CA ILE A 12 -1.43 9.53 -18.24
C ILE A 12 -2.30 10.77 -18.11
N ASP A 13 -2.09 11.74 -19.01
CA ASP A 13 -2.83 13.03 -19.00
C ASP A 13 -2.77 13.71 -17.61
N GLY A 14 -1.62 13.63 -16.94
CA GLY A 14 -1.39 14.18 -15.61
C GLY A 14 -1.82 13.29 -14.44
N LYS A 15 -2.67 12.28 -14.65
CA LYS A 15 -3.15 11.38 -13.60
C LYS A 15 -2.18 10.21 -13.38
N ILE A 16 -2.03 9.77 -12.14
CA ILE A 16 -1.16 8.65 -11.79
C ILE A 16 -1.72 7.34 -12.38
N ALA A 17 -0.90 6.63 -13.13
CA ALA A 17 -1.23 5.31 -13.69
C ALA A 17 -0.45 4.18 -13.02
N ALA A 18 0.77 4.46 -12.54
CA ALA A 18 1.57 3.53 -11.76
C ALA A 18 2.60 4.26 -10.88
N ILE A 19 2.95 3.62 -9.78
CA ILE A 19 4.11 3.96 -8.93
C ILE A 19 4.85 2.66 -8.61
N SER A 20 6.12 2.59 -8.98
CA SER A 20 6.96 1.40 -8.82
C SER A 20 8.40 1.81 -8.50
N THR A 21 9.27 0.85 -8.26
CA THR A 21 10.71 1.06 -8.08
C THR A 21 11.52 0.75 -9.33
N ASP A 22 10.86 0.50 -10.46
CA ASP A 22 11.48 0.24 -11.76
C ASP A 22 10.61 0.75 -12.93
N TYR A 23 11.18 0.76 -14.12
CA TYR A 23 10.51 1.22 -15.35
C TYR A 23 9.61 0.14 -16.01
N ALA A 24 9.50 -1.07 -15.47
CA ALA A 24 8.63 -2.11 -16.02
C ALA A 24 7.16 -1.67 -16.01
N ALA A 25 6.77 -0.86 -15.04
CA ALA A 25 5.44 -0.25 -14.98
C ALA A 25 5.15 0.62 -16.22
N LEU A 26 6.11 1.43 -16.69
CA LEU A 26 5.95 2.24 -17.89
C LEU A 26 5.70 1.39 -19.14
N ALA A 27 6.49 0.32 -19.33
CA ALA A 27 6.32 -0.60 -20.44
C ALA A 27 4.94 -1.28 -20.41
N THR A 28 4.49 -1.69 -19.23
CA THR A 28 3.16 -2.30 -19.02
C THR A 28 2.05 -1.33 -19.39
N ILE A 29 2.11 -0.08 -18.93
CA ILE A 29 1.10 0.95 -19.22
C ILE A 29 1.07 1.26 -20.70
N SER A 30 2.24 1.47 -21.33
CA SER A 30 2.35 1.75 -22.76
C SER A 30 1.76 0.63 -23.62
N SER A 31 2.04 -0.64 -23.28
CA SER A 31 1.45 -1.80 -23.93
C SER A 31 -0.08 -1.85 -23.82
N ARG A 32 -0.62 -1.58 -22.63
CA ARG A 32 -2.08 -1.55 -22.40
C ARG A 32 -2.77 -0.43 -23.17
N LEU A 33 -2.16 0.74 -23.27
CA LEU A 33 -2.68 1.86 -24.07
C LEU A 33 -2.68 1.52 -25.55
N ALA A 34 -1.62 0.88 -26.07
CA ALA A 34 -1.53 0.46 -27.46
C ALA A 34 -2.61 -0.56 -27.87
N GLN A 35 -3.12 -1.34 -26.91
CA GLN A 35 -4.19 -2.32 -27.14
C GLN A 35 -5.62 -1.72 -27.12
N GLN A 36 -5.77 -0.45 -26.76
CA GLN A 36 -7.08 0.20 -26.72
C GLN A 36 -7.55 0.53 -28.14
N LYS A 37 -8.80 0.12 -28.45
CA LYS A 37 -9.42 0.30 -29.80
C LYS A 37 -9.70 1.75 -30.20
N SER A 38 -9.58 2.70 -29.28
CA SER A 38 -9.78 4.13 -29.55
C SER A 38 -8.54 4.90 -29.11
N PRO A 39 -7.71 5.38 -30.07
CA PRO A 39 -6.56 6.18 -29.75
C PRO A 39 -6.98 7.64 -29.49
N ALA A 40 -7.63 7.92 -28.38
CA ALA A 40 -7.48 9.25 -27.83
C ALA A 40 -5.99 9.38 -27.50
N TYR A 41 -5.30 10.29 -28.19
CA TYR A 41 -3.87 10.53 -27.99
C TYR A 41 -3.65 10.92 -26.54
N ARG A 42 -3.10 9.99 -25.75
CA ARG A 42 -2.86 10.21 -24.35
C ARG A 42 -1.39 10.50 -24.12
N LYS A 43 -1.10 11.58 -23.42
CA LYS A 43 0.27 11.93 -23.02
C LYS A 43 0.70 11.03 -21.88
N VAL A 44 1.65 10.12 -22.14
CA VAL A 44 2.28 9.31 -21.11
C VAL A 44 3.59 9.94 -20.72
N THR A 45 3.81 10.15 -19.43
CA THR A 45 5.06 10.65 -18.86
C THR A 45 5.52 9.75 -17.75
N ALA A 46 6.85 9.70 -17.52
CA ALA A 46 7.45 9.04 -16.39
C ALA A 46 8.48 9.97 -15.74
N GLU A 47 8.48 10.01 -14.44
CA GLU A 47 9.44 10.77 -13.63
C GLU A 47 10.06 9.86 -12.57
N THR A 48 11.28 10.19 -12.16
CA THR A 48 11.98 9.47 -11.09
C THR A 48 12.11 10.40 -9.90
N VAL A 49 11.64 9.95 -8.74
CA VAL A 49 11.60 10.74 -7.51
C VAL A 49 12.26 9.99 -6.35
N GLY A 50 12.53 10.69 -5.25
CA GLY A 50 13.00 10.13 -3.99
C GLY A 50 11.86 9.51 -3.16
N PHE A 51 12.22 8.90 -2.02
CA PHE A 51 11.26 8.28 -1.12
C PHE A 51 10.30 9.32 -0.49
N GLU A 52 10.83 10.47 -0.06
CA GLU A 52 10.01 11.51 0.55
C GLU A 52 9.06 12.16 -0.47
N ASP A 53 9.52 12.36 -1.70
CA ASP A 53 8.67 12.92 -2.78
C ASP A 53 7.47 12.03 -3.09
N VAL A 54 7.66 10.68 -3.10
CA VAL A 54 6.55 9.77 -3.34
C VAL A 54 5.53 9.81 -2.19
N TRP A 55 6.00 10.08 -0.99
CA TRP A 55 5.14 10.25 0.18
C TRP A 55 4.32 11.53 0.12
N ASP A 56 4.95 12.62 -0.29
CA ASP A 56 4.26 13.88 -0.54
C ASP A 56 3.20 13.77 -1.63
N ILE A 57 3.51 13.02 -2.69
CA ILE A 57 2.56 12.73 -3.77
C ILE A 57 1.37 11.94 -3.23
N ARG A 58 1.62 10.91 -2.40
CA ARG A 58 0.55 10.14 -1.75
C ARG A 58 -0.43 11.05 -1.00
N ASN A 59 0.09 11.94 -0.16
CA ASN A 59 -0.72 12.80 0.69
C ASN A 59 -1.59 13.81 -0.08
N LYS A 60 -1.27 14.04 -1.36
CA LYS A 60 -1.96 14.98 -2.26
C LYS A 60 -2.82 14.29 -3.32
N THR A 61 -2.79 12.95 -3.39
CA THR A 61 -3.44 12.19 -4.45
C THR A 61 -4.78 11.65 -3.99
N GLY A 62 -5.86 12.10 -4.58
CA GLY A 62 -7.19 11.53 -4.42
C GLY A 62 -7.41 10.30 -5.32
N TRP A 63 -8.45 9.52 -5.03
CA TRP A 63 -8.80 8.36 -5.87
C TRP A 63 -9.03 8.72 -7.33
N ASN A 64 -9.67 9.86 -7.60
CA ASN A 64 -9.99 10.33 -8.94
C ASN A 64 -8.77 10.89 -9.72
N ASP A 65 -7.63 11.07 -9.05
CA ASP A 65 -6.37 11.50 -9.65
C ASP A 65 -5.55 10.33 -10.22
N MET A 66 -6.15 9.14 -10.22
CA MET A 66 -5.53 7.92 -10.75
C MET A 66 -6.29 7.38 -11.96
N ILE A 67 -5.54 6.74 -12.88
CA ILE A 67 -6.06 5.93 -13.99
C ILE A 67 -5.51 4.52 -13.82
N LEU A 68 -6.30 3.61 -13.29
CA LEU A 68 -5.87 2.26 -12.93
C LEU A 68 -6.35 1.22 -13.95
N PHE A 69 -5.42 0.43 -14.47
CA PHE A 69 -5.68 -0.68 -15.37
C PHE A 69 -5.79 -1.98 -14.59
N GLY A 70 -6.99 -2.54 -14.56
CA GLY A 70 -7.28 -3.79 -13.87
C GLY A 70 -8.71 -4.23 -14.11
N THR A 71 -9.05 -5.44 -13.66
CA THR A 71 -10.43 -5.91 -13.64
C THR A 71 -11.25 -5.11 -12.62
N GLU A 72 -12.58 -5.13 -12.74
CA GLU A 72 -13.46 -4.46 -11.77
C GLU A 72 -13.24 -4.98 -10.34
N PHE A 73 -12.97 -6.30 -10.21
CA PHE A 73 -12.61 -6.89 -8.91
C PHE A 73 -11.32 -6.30 -8.35
N GLN A 74 -10.25 -6.19 -9.16
CA GLN A 74 -8.99 -5.58 -8.73
C GLN A 74 -9.18 -4.12 -8.32
N LYS A 75 -9.89 -3.34 -9.12
CA LYS A 75 -10.19 -1.93 -8.80
C LYS A 75 -10.97 -1.79 -7.49
N LYS A 76 -11.95 -2.68 -7.24
CA LYS A 76 -12.69 -2.73 -5.97
C LYS A 76 -11.74 -3.01 -4.79
N VAL A 77 -10.84 -3.97 -4.92
CA VAL A 77 -9.83 -4.28 -3.89
C VAL A 77 -8.89 -3.10 -3.67
N TRP A 78 -8.39 -2.47 -4.74
CA TRP A 78 -7.50 -1.31 -4.65
C TRP A 78 -8.19 -0.08 -4.04
N LYS A 79 -9.48 0.13 -4.33
CA LYS A 79 -10.26 1.20 -3.68
C LYS A 79 -10.35 0.96 -2.18
N ARG A 80 -10.62 -0.28 -1.75
CA ARG A 80 -10.66 -0.64 -0.33
C ARG A 80 -9.30 -0.49 0.37
N LEU A 81 -8.18 -0.75 -0.34
CA LEU A 81 -6.84 -0.45 0.19
C LEU A 81 -6.65 1.06 0.37
N PHE A 82 -7.03 1.86 -0.63
CA PHE A 82 -6.94 3.32 -0.56
C PHE A 82 -7.72 3.87 0.64
N ASP A 83 -8.90 3.34 0.90
CA ASP A 83 -9.77 3.71 2.03
C ASP A 83 -9.19 3.34 3.42
N LEU A 84 -8.09 2.58 3.49
CA LEU A 84 -7.40 2.33 4.76
C LEU A 84 -6.69 3.59 5.30
N THR A 85 -6.39 4.54 4.45
CA THR A 85 -5.64 5.76 4.78
C THR A 85 -6.35 7.05 4.39
N HIS A 86 -7.57 6.93 3.83
CA HIS A 86 -8.39 8.08 3.43
C HIS A 86 -9.83 7.88 3.87
N GLU A 87 -10.46 8.95 4.32
CA GLU A 87 -11.90 9.01 4.57
C GLU A 87 -12.67 9.18 3.25
N GLU A 88 -14.01 9.14 3.30
CA GLU A 88 -14.85 9.26 2.10
C GLU A 88 -14.71 10.63 1.41
N ASP A 89 -14.43 11.68 2.16
CA ASP A 89 -14.18 13.04 1.66
C ASP A 89 -12.74 13.22 1.12
N GLY A 90 -11.91 12.19 1.20
CA GLY A 90 -10.51 12.20 0.77
C GLY A 90 -9.53 12.74 1.83
N SER A 91 -9.99 13.10 3.02
CA SER A 91 -9.10 13.52 4.11
C SER A 91 -8.25 12.34 4.61
N PRO A 92 -7.05 12.61 5.17
CA PRO A 92 -6.19 11.56 5.74
C PRO A 92 -6.87 10.86 6.92
N LYS A 93 -6.71 9.55 6.98
CA LYS A 93 -7.16 8.68 8.06
C LYS A 93 -5.97 8.02 8.74
N THR A 94 -6.03 7.91 10.07
CA THR A 94 -5.00 7.18 10.83
C THR A 94 -4.90 5.75 10.34
N PRO A 95 -3.75 5.33 9.81
CA PRO A 95 -3.58 4.00 9.26
C PRO A 95 -3.51 2.93 10.34
N ASN A 96 -4.08 1.76 10.05
CA ASN A 96 -3.97 0.58 10.90
C ASN A 96 -3.54 -0.63 10.07
N LEU A 97 -2.75 -1.52 10.67
CA LEU A 97 -2.46 -2.82 10.09
C LEU A 97 -3.71 -3.69 10.09
N ILE A 98 -3.92 -4.42 9.01
CA ILE A 98 -5.05 -5.33 8.85
C ILE A 98 -4.57 -6.69 8.33
N SER A 99 -5.22 -7.79 8.78
CA SER A 99 -4.89 -9.11 8.25
C SER A 99 -5.47 -9.32 6.85
N TYR A 100 -4.87 -10.24 6.07
CA TYR A 100 -5.43 -10.63 4.76
C TYR A 100 -6.86 -11.17 4.87
N SER A 101 -7.20 -11.90 5.95
CA SER A 101 -8.54 -12.42 6.18
C SER A 101 -9.54 -11.31 6.48
N ASP A 102 -9.19 -10.39 7.39
CA ASP A 102 -10.08 -9.29 7.77
C ASP A 102 -10.24 -8.30 6.62
N PHE A 103 -9.17 -8.08 5.83
CA PHE A 103 -9.26 -7.26 4.63
C PHE A 103 -10.13 -7.90 3.53
N ALA A 104 -10.08 -9.25 3.38
CA ALA A 104 -10.98 -9.94 2.46
C ALA A 104 -12.45 -9.82 2.89
N ASP A 105 -12.72 -9.84 4.18
CA ASP A 105 -14.05 -9.56 4.75
C ASP A 105 -14.50 -8.13 4.43
N LEU A 106 -13.62 -7.15 4.62
CA LEU A 106 -13.84 -5.75 4.25
C LEU A 106 -14.16 -5.59 2.75
N CYS A 107 -13.56 -6.41 1.89
CA CYS A 107 -13.85 -6.49 0.46
C CYS A 107 -15.15 -7.25 0.13
N GLN A 108 -15.90 -7.73 1.12
CA GLN A 108 -17.09 -8.58 0.95
C GLN A 108 -16.77 -9.88 0.19
N ASN A 109 -15.58 -10.43 0.40
CA ASN A 109 -15.10 -11.66 -0.24
C ASN A 109 -14.35 -12.57 0.76
N LYS A 110 -14.99 -12.87 1.89
CA LYS A 110 -14.41 -13.64 2.98
C LYS A 110 -13.87 -15.02 2.55
N ALA A 111 -14.58 -15.70 1.66
CA ALA A 111 -14.18 -17.00 1.12
C ALA A 111 -13.02 -16.90 0.11
N GLY A 112 -12.79 -15.72 -0.46
CA GLY A 112 -11.83 -15.47 -1.54
C GLY A 112 -10.52 -14.82 -1.10
N VAL A 113 -10.01 -15.10 0.11
CA VAL A 113 -8.79 -14.48 0.66
C VAL A 113 -7.60 -14.54 -0.32
N ARG A 114 -7.41 -15.68 -1.00
CA ARG A 114 -6.32 -15.84 -2.00
C ARG A 114 -6.50 -14.93 -3.21
N ALA A 115 -7.73 -14.78 -3.71
CA ALA A 115 -8.03 -13.89 -4.84
C ALA A 115 -7.82 -12.41 -4.45
N VAL A 116 -8.22 -12.05 -3.25
CA VAL A 116 -7.98 -10.71 -2.69
C VAL A 116 -6.48 -10.46 -2.52
N ALA A 117 -5.73 -11.40 -1.93
CA ALA A 117 -4.28 -11.30 -1.76
C ALA A 117 -3.56 -11.16 -3.12
N HIS A 118 -3.99 -11.90 -4.13
CA HIS A 118 -3.47 -11.76 -5.49
C HIS A 118 -3.75 -10.36 -6.07
N ALA A 119 -4.96 -9.84 -5.91
CA ALA A 119 -5.29 -8.49 -6.36
C ALA A 119 -4.48 -7.40 -5.61
N ILE A 120 -4.22 -7.59 -4.30
CA ILE A 120 -3.33 -6.73 -3.51
C ILE A 120 -1.92 -6.71 -4.13
N GLY A 121 -1.37 -7.89 -4.48
CA GLY A 121 -0.04 -8.02 -5.09
C GLY A 121 0.08 -7.37 -6.48
N LEU A 122 -1.04 -7.21 -7.18
CA LEU A 122 -1.12 -6.55 -8.49
C LEU A 122 -1.39 -5.04 -8.42
N ASN A 123 -1.30 -4.45 -7.22
CA ASN A 123 -1.46 -3.01 -7.03
C ASN A 123 -0.49 -2.21 -7.91
N PRO A 124 -0.99 -1.35 -8.83
CA PRO A 124 -0.12 -0.61 -9.73
C PRO A 124 0.48 0.66 -9.12
N ALA A 125 -0.10 1.21 -8.05
CA ALA A 125 0.28 2.49 -7.46
C ALA A 125 0.74 2.31 -6.01
N ALA A 126 1.90 1.67 -5.83
CA ALA A 126 2.48 1.44 -4.52
C ALA A 126 2.61 2.75 -3.72
N VAL A 127 2.47 2.69 -2.41
CA VAL A 127 2.45 3.80 -1.45
C VAL A 127 1.12 4.56 -1.47
N VAL A 128 0.68 5.11 -2.61
CA VAL A 128 -0.63 5.79 -2.73
C VAL A 128 -1.77 4.83 -2.42
N ILE A 129 -1.70 3.59 -2.94
CA ILE A 129 -2.59 2.50 -2.55
C ILE A 129 -1.83 1.63 -1.55
N PRO A 130 -2.13 1.70 -0.25
CA PRO A 130 -1.25 1.21 0.82
C PRO A 130 -1.35 -0.30 1.05
N CYS A 131 -1.02 -1.10 0.03
CA CYS A 131 -1.02 -2.56 0.12
C CYS A 131 -0.02 -3.12 1.15
N HIS A 132 0.95 -2.33 1.57
CA HIS A 132 1.89 -2.67 2.63
C HIS A 132 1.23 -2.80 4.02
N LEU A 133 0.06 -2.20 4.24
CA LEU A 133 -0.68 -2.30 5.51
C LEU A 133 -1.37 -3.66 5.73
N VAL A 134 -1.47 -4.49 4.67
CA VAL A 134 -2.07 -5.83 4.80
C VAL A 134 -0.97 -6.85 5.10
N ILE A 135 -1.09 -7.54 6.26
CA ILE A 135 -0.08 -8.46 6.79
C ILE A 135 -0.71 -9.81 7.20
N PRO A 136 0.09 -10.86 7.48
CA PRO A 136 -0.43 -12.13 7.98
C PRO A 136 -1.20 -11.97 9.29
N LYS A 137 -2.24 -12.79 9.48
CA LYS A 137 -3.08 -12.76 10.69
C LYS A 137 -2.28 -13.06 11.94
N GLU A 138 -1.39 -14.03 11.88
CA GLU A 138 -0.51 -14.44 12.96
C GLU A 138 0.32 -13.27 13.50
N SER A 139 0.74 -12.36 12.61
CA SER A 139 1.48 -11.16 12.98
C SER A 139 0.60 -10.10 13.65
N ILE A 140 -0.66 -9.97 13.22
CA ILE A 140 -1.65 -9.11 13.90
C ILE A 140 -1.89 -9.64 15.32
N ASP A 141 -2.12 -10.94 15.46
CA ASP A 141 -2.41 -11.57 16.75
C ASP A 141 -1.20 -11.46 17.69
N TYR A 142 0.02 -11.62 17.17
CA TYR A 142 1.26 -11.41 17.91
C TYR A 142 1.42 -9.98 18.42
N ILE A 143 1.20 -8.98 17.56
CA ILE A 143 1.26 -7.54 17.91
C ILE A 143 0.25 -7.22 19.01
N LYS A 144 -1.01 -7.68 18.88
CA LYS A 144 -2.05 -7.51 19.92
C LYS A 144 -1.65 -8.13 21.25
N GLY A 145 -1.12 -9.35 21.22
CA GLY A 145 -0.66 -10.04 22.44
C GLY A 145 0.47 -9.32 23.18
N ILE A 146 1.38 -8.65 22.46
CA ILE A 146 2.41 -7.81 23.08
C ILE A 146 1.80 -6.55 23.70
N GLN A 147 0.88 -5.88 23.00
CA GLN A 147 0.21 -4.67 23.47
C GLN A 147 -0.63 -4.96 24.73
N GLU A 148 -1.37 -6.07 24.77
CA GLU A 148 -2.16 -6.49 25.93
C GLU A 148 -1.26 -6.80 27.14
N LYS A 149 -0.12 -7.47 26.94
CA LYS A 149 0.86 -7.71 27.99
C LYS A 149 1.46 -6.42 28.54
N ALA A 150 1.78 -5.48 27.67
CA ALA A 150 2.32 -4.17 28.08
C ALA A 150 1.30 -3.39 28.93
N GLN A 151 0.02 -3.43 28.57
CA GLN A 151 -1.05 -2.76 29.33
C GLN A 151 -1.35 -3.45 30.68
N SER A 152 -1.16 -4.76 30.77
CA SER A 152 -1.43 -5.53 32.01
C SER A 152 -0.27 -5.50 33.00
N THR A 153 0.91 -5.07 32.61
CA THR A 153 2.06 -4.99 33.52
C THR A 153 1.97 -3.70 34.35
N ILE A 154 1.80 -3.85 35.67
CA ILE A 154 1.62 -2.76 36.66
C ILE A 154 2.84 -1.80 36.74
N PHE A 155 3.92 -2.11 36.09
CA PHE A 155 5.07 -1.21 35.94
C PHE A 155 4.79 -0.19 34.84
N LYS A 156 4.23 0.96 35.24
CA LYS A 156 4.19 2.19 34.47
C LYS A 156 5.62 2.59 34.07
N GLY A 157 6.04 2.28 32.86
CA GLY A 157 7.35 2.76 32.40
C GLY A 157 7.71 2.43 30.96
N ASP A 158 7.26 1.29 30.43
CA ASP A 158 7.57 0.91 29.04
C ASP A 158 6.30 0.92 28.21
N ASP A 159 5.92 2.10 27.77
CA ASP A 159 5.02 2.21 26.62
C ASP A 159 5.79 1.60 25.43
N ILE A 160 5.40 0.38 25.04
CA ILE A 160 6.02 -0.28 23.89
C ILE A 160 5.56 0.50 22.66
N SER A 161 6.39 1.48 22.27
CA SER A 161 6.12 2.27 21.08
C SER A 161 5.98 1.34 19.88
N MET A 162 5.09 1.68 18.97
CA MET A 162 4.89 0.93 17.72
C MET A 162 6.22 0.77 16.98
N GLU A 163 7.12 1.74 17.09
CA GLU A 163 8.47 1.69 16.53
C GLU A 163 9.30 0.53 17.07
N LYS A 164 9.24 0.27 18.38
CA LYS A 164 9.93 -0.84 19.03
C LYS A 164 9.34 -2.19 18.62
N LEU A 165 8.01 -2.28 18.50
CA LEU A 165 7.32 -3.45 17.97
C LEU A 165 7.73 -3.76 16.53
N LEU A 166 7.84 -2.75 15.67
CA LEU A 166 8.22 -2.92 14.27
C LEU A 166 9.68 -3.36 14.08
N GLN A 167 10.54 -3.21 15.12
CA GLN A 167 11.90 -3.74 15.12
C GLN A 167 11.97 -5.21 15.55
N ASP A 168 10.90 -5.77 16.10
CA ASP A 168 10.86 -7.17 16.52
C ASP A 168 11.02 -8.09 15.29
N LYS A 169 12.04 -8.96 15.37
CA LYS A 169 12.35 -9.93 14.31
C LYS A 169 11.32 -11.06 14.23
N GLY A 170 10.51 -11.25 15.26
CA GLY A 170 9.42 -12.25 15.31
C GLY A 170 8.22 -11.87 14.44
N ILE A 171 8.10 -10.60 14.02
CA ILE A 171 6.98 -10.16 13.17
C ILE A 171 7.28 -10.43 11.70
N ASP A 172 6.50 -11.34 11.08
CA ASP A 172 6.49 -11.53 9.64
C ASP A 172 5.46 -10.61 8.98
N PHE A 173 5.92 -9.58 8.28
CA PHE A 173 5.03 -8.68 7.54
C PHE A 173 4.49 -9.29 6.22
N GLY A 174 4.88 -10.53 5.90
CA GLY A 174 4.49 -11.21 4.66
C GLY A 174 5.24 -10.72 3.42
N GLU A 175 4.91 -11.33 2.30
CA GLU A 175 5.51 -10.98 1.02
C GLU A 175 5.05 -9.60 0.52
N TYR A 176 5.90 -8.98 -0.30
CA TYR A 176 5.62 -7.70 -0.94
C TYR A 176 6.25 -7.65 -2.32
N ALA A 177 5.52 -7.17 -3.32
CA ALA A 177 5.99 -7.12 -4.70
C ALA A 177 7.31 -6.36 -4.86
N LEU A 178 7.55 -5.34 -4.04
CA LEU A 178 8.76 -4.52 -4.02
C LEU A 178 9.79 -4.96 -2.96
N GLY A 179 9.56 -6.10 -2.31
CA GLY A 179 10.45 -6.72 -1.33
C GLY A 179 10.11 -6.46 0.14
N ARG A 180 10.34 -7.45 0.99
CA ARG A 180 9.98 -7.45 2.43
C ARG A 180 10.64 -6.30 3.22
N LYS A 181 11.90 -5.93 2.90
CA LYS A 181 12.59 -4.83 3.57
C LYS A 181 11.87 -3.49 3.34
N LEU A 182 11.44 -3.26 2.09
CA LEU A 182 10.70 -2.05 1.75
C LEU A 182 9.33 -2.05 2.41
N LYS A 183 8.63 -3.19 2.45
CA LYS A 183 7.34 -3.28 3.16
C LYS A 183 7.46 -2.83 4.60
N ARG A 184 8.46 -3.34 5.32
CA ARG A 184 8.72 -2.95 6.72
C ARG A 184 8.98 -1.44 6.86
N ALA A 185 9.81 -0.86 5.98
CA ALA A 185 10.12 0.58 6.00
C ALA A 185 8.86 1.44 5.72
N LEU A 186 8.00 1.02 4.78
CA LEU A 186 6.74 1.70 4.51
C LEU A 186 5.79 1.63 5.71
N ILE A 187 5.66 0.48 6.35
CA ILE A 187 4.85 0.32 7.58
C ILE A 187 5.38 1.23 8.69
N GLN A 188 6.70 1.26 8.90
CA GLN A 188 7.30 2.15 9.90
C GLN A 188 6.97 3.62 9.62
N LYS A 189 7.14 4.07 8.38
CA LYS A 189 6.84 5.45 7.98
C LYS A 189 5.35 5.78 8.16
N GLU A 190 4.46 4.84 7.83
CA GLU A 190 3.02 4.98 7.95
C GLU A 190 2.57 5.17 9.41
N LEU A 191 3.12 4.37 10.32
CA LEU A 191 2.70 4.33 11.72
C LEU A 191 3.45 5.32 12.62
N SER A 192 4.42 6.07 12.08
CA SER A 192 5.15 7.14 12.81
C SER A 192 4.65 8.55 12.49
N GLN A 193 3.54 8.68 11.75
CA GLN A 193 2.90 9.96 11.43
C GLN A 193 1.77 10.29 12.45
#